data_725e60014a741c6541bb3ad903aaa446
#
_entry.id   725e60014a741c6541bb3ad903aaa446
#
_cell.length_a   1.000
_cell.length_b   1.000
_cell.length_c   1.000
_cell.angle_alpha   90.00
_cell.angle_beta   90.00
_cell.angle_gamma   90.00
#
_symmetry.space_group_name_H-M   'P 1'
#
loop_
_entity.id
_entity.type
_entity.pdbx_description
1 polymer ?
#
loop_
_entity_poly.entity_id
_entity_poly.type
_entity_poly.pdbx_seq_one_letter_code
_entity_poly.pdbx_strand_id
1 'polypeptide(L)'
;MIDAEDDFIETLIDQQHHAQTVGYGEQFPNAMYFIIEKIGEPMGRIVIDFGPNEIRVVDVAFVPRARNKGYGTSVLRALKSAAGSARAPLMLSVNRENHAARSLYQREGFRIEQRFGMNDLMAWYPTLQHM
;
A
#
# COMPACT_ATOMS: atom_id res chain seq x y z
N MET A 1 13.69 -9.30 5.70
CA MET A 1 13.61 -9.96 6.98
C MET A 1 12.17 -10.11 7.43
N ILE A 2 11.86 -11.31 7.82
CA ILE A 2 10.51 -11.63 8.27
C ILE A 2 10.14 -10.80 9.49
N ASP A 3 11.08 -10.58 10.37
CA ASP A 3 10.81 -9.84 11.60
C ASP A 3 10.36 -8.43 11.33
N ALA A 4 10.93 -7.78 10.31
CA ALA A 4 10.53 -6.41 9.98
C ALA A 4 9.11 -6.39 9.47
N GLU A 5 8.71 -7.39 8.70
CA GLU A 5 7.35 -7.45 8.20
C GLU A 5 6.36 -7.68 9.32
N ASP A 6 6.70 -8.55 10.25
CA ASP A 6 5.82 -8.81 11.39
C ASP A 6 5.66 -7.58 12.24
N ASP A 7 6.76 -6.85 12.47
CA ASP A 7 6.69 -5.61 13.25
C ASP A 7 5.73 -4.62 12.62
N PHE A 8 5.78 -4.48 11.28
CA PHE A 8 4.89 -3.55 10.61
C PHE A 8 3.44 -3.98 10.69
N ILE A 9 3.18 -5.28 10.56
CA ILE A 9 1.82 -5.78 10.63
C ILE A 9 1.22 -5.50 11.99
N GLU A 10 2.00 -5.68 13.04
CA GLU A 10 1.49 -5.49 14.40
C GLU A 10 1.24 -4.05 14.75
N THR A 11 1.86 -3.13 14.04
CA THR A 11 1.81 -1.73 14.41
C THR A 11 0.99 -0.87 13.48
N LEU A 12 0.15 -1.46 12.65
CA LEU A 12 -0.79 -0.70 11.83
C LEU A 12 -1.96 -0.27 12.70
N ILE A 13 -2.15 1.04 12.82
CA ILE A 13 -3.17 1.62 13.66
C ILE A 13 -4.18 2.35 12.77
N ASP A 14 -5.44 2.01 12.92
CA ASP A 14 -6.53 2.56 12.15
C ASP A 14 -6.85 4.00 12.59
N GLN A 15 -6.82 4.93 11.64
CA GLN A 15 -7.17 6.32 11.90
C GLN A 15 -8.13 6.80 10.83
N GLN A 16 -9.35 6.43 10.95
CA GLN A 16 -10.34 6.60 9.90
C GLN A 16 -10.79 8.01 9.65
N HIS A 17 -10.68 8.86 10.64
CA HIS A 17 -11.36 10.16 10.60
C HIS A 17 -10.71 11.18 9.66
N HIS A 18 -9.60 10.85 9.04
CA HIS A 18 -8.89 11.82 8.22
C HIS A 18 -9.19 11.72 6.73
N ALA A 19 -10.01 10.78 6.34
CA ALA A 19 -10.23 10.52 4.92
C ALA A 19 -10.76 11.74 4.18
N GLN A 20 -11.53 12.58 4.83
CA GLN A 20 -12.15 13.71 4.17
C GLN A 20 -11.27 14.93 4.02
N THR A 21 -10.17 14.99 4.74
CA THR A 21 -9.42 16.25 4.83
C THR A 21 -8.38 16.39 3.75
N VAL A 22 -8.10 15.37 2.97
CA VAL A 22 -7.02 15.40 2.00
C VAL A 22 -7.49 15.05 0.60
N GLY A 23 -8.77 15.18 0.34
CA GLY A 23 -9.31 14.93 -0.99
C GLY A 23 -9.56 13.48 -1.32
N TYR A 24 -9.10 12.56 -0.49
CA TYR A 24 -9.35 11.14 -0.74
C TYR A 24 -10.81 10.79 -0.53
N GLY A 25 -11.50 11.55 0.33
CA GLY A 25 -12.87 11.26 0.66
C GLY A 25 -13.83 11.35 -0.50
N GLU A 26 -13.51 12.14 -1.52
CA GLU A 26 -14.36 12.22 -2.69
C GLU A 26 -14.28 10.98 -3.55
N GLN A 27 -13.05 10.50 -3.76
CA GLN A 27 -12.80 9.33 -4.59
C GLN A 27 -12.92 8.04 -3.81
N PHE A 28 -12.49 8.07 -2.56
CA PHE A 28 -12.44 6.89 -1.71
C PHE A 28 -13.06 7.20 -0.37
N PRO A 29 -14.40 7.32 -0.32
CA PRO A 29 -15.06 7.76 0.93
C PRO A 29 -14.91 6.78 2.08
N ASN A 30 -14.58 5.53 1.79
CA ASN A 30 -14.42 4.53 2.83
C ASN A 30 -12.95 4.21 3.13
N ALA A 31 -12.05 5.04 2.65
CA ALA A 31 -10.62 4.80 2.87
C ALA A 31 -10.29 4.92 4.36
N MET A 32 -9.41 4.06 4.81
CA MET A 32 -8.98 3.98 6.19
C MET A 32 -7.53 4.41 6.29
N TYR A 33 -7.21 5.17 7.33
CA TYR A 33 -5.86 5.64 7.59
C TYR A 33 -5.21 4.77 8.64
N PHE A 34 -3.96 4.40 8.40
CA PHE A 34 -3.19 3.62 9.34
C PHE A 34 -1.85 4.30 9.57
N ILE A 35 -1.40 4.31 10.80
CA ILE A 35 -0.05 4.75 11.12
C ILE A 35 0.84 3.51 11.16
N ILE A 36 1.96 3.59 10.46
CA ILE A 36 2.93 2.50 10.45
C ILE A 36 3.95 2.80 11.55
N GLU A 37 4.05 1.90 12.51
CA GLU A 37 4.97 2.09 13.62
C GLU A 37 5.95 0.92 13.68
N LYS A 38 7.12 1.20 14.19
CA LYS A 38 8.08 0.17 14.51
C LYS A 38 8.61 0.41 15.89
N ILE A 39 8.38 -0.53 16.80
CA ILE A 39 8.78 -0.45 18.20
C ILE A 39 8.31 0.87 18.82
N GLY A 40 7.03 1.16 18.59
CA GLY A 40 6.40 2.35 19.16
C GLY A 40 6.71 3.66 18.47
N GLU A 41 7.56 3.66 17.45
CA GLU A 41 7.90 4.88 16.72
C GLU A 41 7.15 4.99 15.42
N PRO A 42 6.49 6.11 15.15
CA PRO A 42 5.82 6.30 13.87
C PRO A 42 6.84 6.37 12.74
N MET A 43 6.64 5.53 11.74
CA MET A 43 7.53 5.46 10.58
C MET A 43 6.87 6.01 9.33
N GLY A 44 5.54 6.00 9.28
CA GLY A 44 4.84 6.46 8.10
C GLY A 44 3.36 6.28 8.24
N ARG A 45 2.67 6.46 7.14
CA ARG A 45 1.22 6.28 7.09
C ARG A 45 0.86 5.55 5.82
N ILE A 46 -0.28 4.88 5.87
CA ILE A 46 -0.84 4.26 4.67
C ILE A 46 -2.34 4.48 4.68
N VAL A 47 -2.90 4.74 3.52
CA VAL A 47 -4.33 4.93 3.33
C VAL A 47 -4.81 3.84 2.40
N ILE A 48 -5.79 3.08 2.83
CA ILE A 48 -6.26 1.89 2.11
C ILE A 48 -7.76 1.93 2.00
N ASP A 49 -8.26 1.63 0.82
CA ASP A 49 -9.69 1.43 0.60
C ASP A 49 -9.92 -0.06 0.36
N PHE A 50 -10.65 -0.69 1.27
CA PHE A 50 -11.02 -2.10 1.15
C PHE A 50 -12.34 -2.18 0.42
N GLY A 51 -12.27 -2.21 -0.90
CA GLY A 51 -13.46 -2.28 -1.71
C GLY A 51 -13.95 -3.72 -1.89
N PRO A 52 -15.12 -3.87 -2.50
CA PRO A 52 -15.68 -5.21 -2.71
C PRO A 52 -14.93 -6.02 -3.75
N ASN A 53 -14.24 -5.36 -4.67
CA ASN A 53 -13.58 -6.07 -5.77
C ASN A 53 -12.09 -5.89 -5.81
N GLU A 54 -11.56 -5.01 -4.98
CA GLU A 54 -10.12 -4.75 -4.97
C GLU A 54 -9.73 -4.08 -3.66
N ILE A 55 -8.47 -4.20 -3.32
CA ILE A 55 -7.88 -3.44 -2.24
C ILE A 55 -7.04 -2.34 -2.88
N ARG A 56 -7.36 -1.09 -2.60
CA ARG A 56 -6.67 0.05 -3.21
C ARG A 56 -5.75 0.71 -2.19
N VAL A 57 -4.47 0.76 -2.49
CA VAL A 57 -3.54 1.57 -1.71
C VAL A 57 -3.66 2.98 -2.24
N VAL A 58 -4.30 3.85 -1.48
CA VAL A 58 -4.60 5.21 -1.91
C VAL A 58 -3.37 6.09 -1.74
N ASP A 59 -2.65 5.89 -0.65
CA ASP A 59 -1.45 6.68 -0.37
C ASP A 59 -0.56 5.92 0.59
N VAL A 60 0.74 6.10 0.45
CA VAL A 60 1.71 5.57 1.40
C VAL A 60 2.87 6.54 1.47
N ALA A 61 3.30 6.87 2.67
CA ALA A 61 4.40 7.79 2.87
C ALA A 61 5.18 7.39 4.11
N PHE A 62 6.49 7.51 4.02
CA PHE A 62 7.39 7.23 5.14
C PHE A 62 8.12 8.50 5.54
N VAL A 63 8.38 8.66 6.83
CA VAL A 63 9.23 9.76 7.28
C VAL A 63 10.63 9.58 6.68
N PRO A 64 11.38 10.68 6.50
CA PRO A 64 12.68 10.58 5.82
C PRO A 64 13.65 9.57 6.44
N ARG A 65 13.69 9.49 7.76
CA ARG A 65 14.61 8.57 8.43
C ARG A 65 14.26 7.09 8.19
N ALA A 66 13.04 6.83 7.73
CA ALA A 66 12.59 5.46 7.49
C ALA A 66 12.77 5.03 6.04
N ARG A 67 13.22 5.92 5.18
CA ARG A 67 13.34 5.62 3.75
C ARG A 67 14.60 4.82 3.47
N ASN A 68 14.56 4.06 2.38
CA ASN A 68 15.70 3.27 1.90
C ASN A 68 16.17 2.20 2.90
N LYS A 69 15.23 1.67 3.68
CA LYS A 69 15.53 0.62 4.65
C LYS A 69 14.70 -0.63 4.44
N GLY A 70 14.04 -0.74 3.30
CA GLY A 70 13.24 -1.91 2.99
C GLY A 70 11.85 -1.92 3.59
N TYR A 71 11.44 -0.84 4.24
CA TYR A 71 10.13 -0.80 4.89
C TYR A 71 9.00 -0.82 3.87
N GLY A 72 9.19 -0.15 2.74
CA GLY A 72 8.19 -0.18 1.67
C GLY A 72 7.94 -1.59 1.18
N THR A 73 9.00 -2.36 1.00
CA THR A 73 8.89 -3.74 0.58
C THR A 73 8.13 -4.56 1.62
N SER A 74 8.45 -4.37 2.89
CA SER A 74 7.80 -5.11 3.97
C SER A 74 6.31 -4.81 4.02
N VAL A 75 5.94 -3.54 3.88
CA VAL A 75 4.53 -3.14 3.90
C VAL A 75 3.81 -3.74 2.70
N LEU A 76 4.42 -3.67 1.51
CA LEU A 76 3.79 -4.26 0.32
C LEU A 76 3.57 -5.74 0.47
N ARG A 77 4.53 -6.46 1.06
CA ARG A 77 4.37 -7.90 1.24
C ARG A 77 3.27 -8.23 2.22
N ALA A 78 3.14 -7.43 3.26
CA ALA A 78 2.03 -7.59 4.19
C ALA A 78 0.70 -7.36 3.49
N LEU A 79 0.62 -6.33 2.65
CA LEU A 79 -0.61 -6.06 1.92
C LEU A 79 -0.92 -7.13 0.90
N LYS A 80 0.10 -7.67 0.24
CA LYS A 80 -0.11 -8.78 -0.70
C LYS A 80 -0.63 -10.02 0.03
N SER A 81 -0.15 -10.25 1.23
CA SER A 81 -0.65 -11.36 2.02
C SER A 81 -2.13 -11.17 2.35
N ALA A 82 -2.51 -9.96 2.74
CA ALA A 82 -3.91 -9.66 3.03
C ALA A 82 -4.78 -9.80 1.78
N ALA A 83 -4.28 -9.29 0.65
CA ALA A 83 -5.01 -9.39 -0.60
C ALA A 83 -5.17 -10.85 -1.03
N GLY A 84 -4.13 -11.64 -0.82
CA GLY A 84 -4.20 -13.07 -1.13
C GLY A 84 -5.25 -13.77 -0.30
N SER A 85 -5.32 -13.46 0.99
CA SER A 85 -6.35 -14.05 1.86
C SER A 85 -7.75 -13.63 1.44
N ALA A 86 -7.89 -12.39 1.00
CA ALA A 86 -9.19 -11.88 0.55
C ALA A 86 -9.50 -12.27 -0.89
N ARG A 87 -8.53 -12.84 -1.59
CA ARG A 87 -8.67 -13.18 -3.01
C ARG A 87 -9.04 -11.97 -3.86
N ALA A 88 -8.43 -10.85 -3.54
CA ALA A 88 -8.70 -9.59 -4.23
C ALA A 88 -7.41 -9.02 -4.78
N PRO A 89 -7.46 -8.33 -5.93
CA PRO A 89 -6.26 -7.67 -6.41
C PRO A 89 -5.87 -6.49 -5.53
N LEU A 90 -4.59 -6.21 -5.50
CA LEU A 90 -4.03 -5.06 -4.79
C LEU A 90 -3.64 -4.04 -5.84
N MET A 91 -4.18 -2.84 -5.73
CA MET A 91 -4.00 -1.81 -6.77
C MET A 91 -3.51 -0.52 -6.19
N LEU A 92 -2.74 0.21 -6.97
CA LEU A 92 -2.21 1.51 -6.57
C LEU A 92 -1.94 2.36 -7.80
N SER A 93 -1.84 3.66 -7.58
CA SER A 93 -1.44 4.59 -8.63
C SER A 93 -0.08 5.18 -8.26
N VAL A 94 0.75 5.38 -9.26
CA VAL A 94 2.08 5.95 -9.05
C VAL A 94 2.38 6.92 -10.17
N ASN A 95 3.01 8.05 -9.81
CA ASN A 95 3.47 9.01 -10.80
C ASN A 95 4.60 8.36 -11.60
N ARG A 96 4.56 8.53 -12.93
CA ARG A 96 5.54 7.89 -13.80
C ARG A 96 6.97 8.36 -13.56
N GLU A 97 7.12 9.56 -13.02
CA GLU A 97 8.44 10.07 -12.71
C GLU A 97 8.99 9.58 -11.38
N ASN A 98 8.17 8.91 -10.60
CA ASN A 98 8.62 8.33 -9.35
C ASN A 98 9.27 6.97 -9.64
N HIS A 99 10.49 7.02 -10.17
CA HIS A 99 11.16 5.82 -10.66
C HIS A 99 11.45 4.82 -9.56
N ALA A 100 11.79 5.30 -8.38
CA ALA A 100 12.09 4.40 -7.26
C ALA A 100 10.86 3.60 -6.87
N ALA A 101 9.72 4.25 -6.75
CA ALA A 101 8.48 3.57 -6.39
C ALA A 101 8.06 2.59 -7.49
N ARG A 102 8.13 3.02 -8.74
CA ARG A 102 7.77 2.14 -9.85
C ARG A 102 8.64 0.89 -9.88
N SER A 103 9.93 1.06 -9.67
CA SER A 103 10.84 -0.08 -9.64
C SER A 103 10.49 -1.04 -8.51
N LEU A 104 10.18 -0.49 -7.34
CA LEU A 104 9.79 -1.30 -6.21
C LEU A 104 8.53 -2.12 -6.53
N TYR A 105 7.52 -1.45 -7.09
CA TYR A 105 6.26 -2.14 -7.39
C TYR A 105 6.47 -3.21 -8.44
N GLN A 106 7.27 -2.93 -9.47
CA GLN A 106 7.55 -3.92 -10.50
C GLN A 106 8.30 -5.13 -9.94
N ARG A 107 9.28 -4.89 -9.05
CA ARG A 107 9.99 -5.99 -8.42
C ARG A 107 9.05 -6.85 -7.58
N GLU A 108 8.02 -6.25 -7.01
CA GLU A 108 7.08 -6.98 -6.17
C GLU A 108 5.92 -7.57 -6.97
N GLY A 109 6.01 -7.53 -8.30
CA GLY A 109 5.06 -8.24 -9.14
C GLY A 109 3.88 -7.43 -9.62
N PHE A 110 3.88 -6.13 -9.39
CA PHE A 110 2.83 -5.27 -9.91
C PHE A 110 3.05 -5.02 -11.39
N ARG A 111 1.97 -4.91 -12.13
CA ARG A 111 2.00 -4.60 -13.55
C ARG A 111 1.15 -3.39 -13.85
N ILE A 112 1.51 -2.66 -14.90
CA ILE A 112 0.76 -1.48 -15.32
C ILE A 112 -0.53 -1.95 -15.97
N GLU A 113 -1.65 -1.48 -15.44
CA GLU A 113 -2.97 -1.80 -16.00
C GLU A 113 -3.49 -0.68 -16.87
N GLN A 114 -3.21 0.56 -16.49
CA GLN A 114 -3.79 1.69 -17.20
C GLN A 114 -2.94 2.92 -16.93
N ARG A 115 -2.93 3.84 -17.87
CA ARG A 115 -2.21 5.10 -17.73
C ARG A 115 -3.19 6.25 -17.76
N PHE A 116 -3.00 7.17 -16.82
CA PHE A 116 -3.82 8.38 -16.71
C PHE A 116 -2.90 9.56 -16.61
N GLY A 117 -2.78 10.37 -17.69
CA GLY A 117 -1.90 11.53 -17.62
C GLY A 117 -0.50 11.13 -17.18
N MET A 118 -0.07 11.63 -16.03
CA MET A 118 1.26 11.34 -15.51
C MET A 118 1.33 10.14 -14.60
N ASN A 119 0.20 9.48 -14.35
CA ASN A 119 0.16 8.38 -13.40
C ASN A 119 -0.11 7.05 -14.09
N ASP A 120 0.42 5.99 -13.50
CA ASP A 120 0.12 4.62 -13.91
C ASP A 120 -0.68 3.96 -12.81
N LEU A 121 -1.74 3.28 -13.19
CA LEU A 121 -2.46 2.38 -12.30
C LEU A 121 -1.79 1.03 -12.41
N MET A 122 -1.30 0.52 -11.29
CA MET A 122 -0.62 -0.77 -11.25
C MET A 122 -1.39 -1.73 -10.38
N ALA A 123 -1.30 -3.01 -10.73
CA ALA A 123 -2.06 -4.03 -10.06
C ALA A 123 -1.21 -5.27 -9.79
N TRP A 124 -1.47 -5.87 -8.65
CA TRP A 124 -0.93 -7.17 -8.30
C TRP A 124 -2.10 -8.12 -8.05
N TYR A 125 -2.06 -9.29 -8.67
CA TYR A 125 -3.14 -10.27 -8.57
C TYR A 125 -2.66 -11.45 -7.74
N PRO A 126 -3.46 -11.90 -6.75
CA PRO A 126 -3.09 -13.08 -5.98
C PRO A 126 -3.01 -14.29 -6.90
N THR A 127 -2.08 -15.16 -6.60
CA THR A 127 -1.97 -16.39 -7.37
C THR A 127 -3.02 -17.38 -6.90
N LEU A 128 -3.55 -18.14 -7.86
CA LEU A 128 -4.54 -19.16 -7.57
C LEU A 128 -3.96 -20.57 -7.65
N GLN A 129 -2.67 -20.68 -7.78
CA GLN A 129 -2.05 -21.97 -8.02
C GLN A 129 -2.13 -22.91 -6.84
N HIS A 130 -2.52 -22.43 -5.69
CA HIS A 130 -2.65 -23.27 -4.51
C HIS A 130 -4.01 -23.92 -4.36
N MET A 131 -4.86 -23.69 -5.30
CA MET A 131 -6.25 -24.20 -5.20
C MET A 131 -6.37 -25.64 -5.63
#